data_8c9d6fbde8817150059758ffaf068f36
#
_entry.id   8c9d6fbde8817150059758ffaf068f36
#
_cell.length_a   1.000
_cell.length_b   1.000
_cell.length_c   1.000
_cell.angle_alpha   90.00
_cell.angle_beta   90.00
_cell.angle_gamma   90.00
#
_symmetry.space_group_name_H-M   'P 1'
#
loop_
_entity.id
_entity.type
_entity.pdbx_description
1 polymer ?
#
loop_
_entity_poly.entity_id
_entity_poly.type
_entity_poly.pdbx_seq_one_letter_code
_entity_poly.pdbx_strand_id
1 'polypeptide(L)'
;MKEVRIGLIGTGYIGKAHAIAYAQAPTVFNLRGRLVREMVAEVTPELAAERAQAFGFSRYTGDWRALVADPAIDVVDICSPNHLHKEMALEAIRHGKHVYSEKPLALNAHDAREMVDAAKRAGVKTLVGFNYMKNPTAQLAKEIIARGEIGEVIHFYGTHNEDYMADPLSPIHWHCFKETAGLGALGDLAAHIVNMAQYLVGNIEEVCGDLKIVVPERPAKAGSSEMIAVENEDQAHAMVRFAGGAQGVIETSRVACGRKMGLSYVITGTKGAISFTQERMAELKLYLHDDPVNRQGFRTLLVGPAHPDYAAFCMGAGHGIGFNDQKTVEVRDLVDGIAADAPMWPDFEEGWKVSRVLDAIALSHREGRWLNVNDIV
;
A
#
# COMPACT_ATOMS: atom_id res chain seq x y z
N MET A 1 -21.88 5.60 -21.23
CA MET A 1 -20.69 5.46 -20.36
C MET A 1 -20.65 4.01 -19.91
N LYS A 2 -19.50 3.34 -20.01
CA LYS A 2 -19.32 1.95 -19.56
C LYS A 2 -19.57 1.87 -18.05
N GLU A 3 -20.37 0.90 -17.61
CA GLU A 3 -20.50 0.61 -16.18
C GLU A 3 -19.29 -0.18 -15.69
N VAL A 4 -18.87 0.11 -14.48
CA VAL A 4 -17.84 -0.62 -13.75
C VAL A 4 -18.47 -1.04 -12.41
N ARG A 5 -18.87 -2.31 -12.33
CA ARG A 5 -19.60 -2.90 -11.21
C ARG A 5 -18.63 -3.56 -10.23
N ILE A 6 -18.65 -3.06 -9.00
CA ILE A 6 -17.72 -3.46 -7.93
C ILE A 6 -18.37 -4.51 -7.04
N GLY A 7 -17.66 -5.62 -6.82
CA GLY A 7 -17.90 -6.57 -5.73
C GLY A 7 -16.83 -6.40 -4.67
N LEU A 8 -17.20 -6.00 -3.44
CA LEU A 8 -16.29 -5.79 -2.31
C LEU A 8 -16.30 -6.99 -1.37
N ILE A 9 -15.14 -7.57 -1.10
CA ILE A 9 -14.95 -8.68 -0.14
C ILE A 9 -14.20 -8.16 1.09
N GLY A 10 -14.85 -8.25 2.26
CA GLY A 10 -14.31 -7.76 3.52
C GLY A 10 -14.60 -6.28 3.76
N THR A 11 -15.20 -5.99 4.92
CA THR A 11 -15.69 -4.64 5.27
C THR A 11 -15.09 -4.10 6.57
N GLY A 12 -13.91 -4.60 6.93
CA GLY A 12 -13.11 -4.11 8.04
C GLY A 12 -12.64 -2.66 7.84
N TYR A 13 -11.59 -2.26 8.55
CA TYR A 13 -11.04 -0.90 8.47
C TYR A 13 -10.79 -0.46 7.02
N ILE A 14 -10.08 -1.29 6.25
CA ILE A 14 -9.69 -0.93 4.89
C ILE A 14 -10.84 -1.04 3.89
N GLY A 15 -11.70 -2.06 4.00
CA GLY A 15 -12.90 -2.16 3.15
C GLY A 15 -13.88 -1.01 3.37
N LYS A 16 -13.95 -0.45 4.60
CA LYS A 16 -14.69 0.79 4.85
C LYS A 16 -14.05 2.00 4.14
N ALA A 17 -12.71 2.09 4.12
CA ALA A 17 -12.02 3.15 3.39
C ALA A 17 -12.29 3.07 1.87
N HIS A 18 -12.30 1.85 1.30
CA HIS A 18 -12.67 1.62 -0.10
C HIS A 18 -14.14 2.00 -0.37
N ALA A 19 -15.06 1.63 0.51
CA ALA A 19 -16.47 2.01 0.39
C ALA A 19 -16.69 3.54 0.41
N ILE A 20 -15.94 4.26 1.26
CA ILE A 20 -15.91 5.74 1.26
C ILE A 20 -15.39 6.25 -0.08
N ALA A 21 -14.30 5.70 -0.60
CA ALA A 21 -13.73 6.08 -1.87
C ALA A 21 -14.70 5.85 -3.04
N TYR A 22 -15.42 4.72 -3.06
CA TYR A 22 -16.47 4.45 -4.05
C TYR A 22 -17.63 5.42 -3.98
N ALA A 23 -18.00 5.89 -2.80
CA ALA A 23 -19.03 6.89 -2.64
C ALA A 23 -18.55 8.30 -3.07
N GLN A 24 -17.27 8.60 -2.84
CA GLN A 24 -16.70 9.93 -3.04
C GLN A 24 -16.24 10.16 -4.48
N ALA A 25 -15.63 9.16 -5.14
CA ALA A 25 -15.00 9.32 -6.45
C ALA A 25 -15.91 9.92 -7.53
N PRO A 26 -17.19 9.53 -7.68
CA PRO A 26 -18.08 10.12 -8.69
C PRO A 26 -18.41 11.60 -8.44
N THR A 27 -18.24 12.08 -7.21
CA THR A 27 -18.46 13.49 -6.85
C THR A 27 -17.20 14.33 -7.05
N VAL A 28 -16.04 13.73 -6.78
CA VAL A 28 -14.73 14.41 -6.85
C VAL A 28 -14.22 14.47 -8.28
N PHE A 29 -14.38 13.38 -9.05
CA PHE A 29 -13.81 13.23 -10.38
C PHE A 29 -14.87 13.07 -11.47
N ASN A 30 -14.57 13.59 -12.64
CA ASN A 30 -15.31 13.28 -13.85
C ASN A 30 -14.84 11.93 -14.41
N LEU A 31 -15.34 10.83 -13.84
CA LEU A 31 -14.93 9.48 -14.17
C LEU A 31 -15.26 9.12 -15.64
N ARG A 32 -14.38 8.35 -16.28
CA ARG A 32 -14.61 7.82 -17.64
C ARG A 32 -15.62 6.68 -17.68
N GLY A 33 -15.86 6.02 -16.54
CA GLY A 33 -16.86 4.96 -16.35
C GLY A 33 -17.90 5.32 -15.30
N ARG A 34 -19.07 4.68 -15.35
CA ARG A 34 -20.08 4.77 -14.29
C ARG A 34 -19.79 3.73 -13.22
N LEU A 35 -19.31 4.15 -12.07
CA LEU A 35 -19.08 3.30 -10.93
C LEU A 35 -20.39 2.81 -10.33
N VAL A 36 -20.52 1.49 -10.13
CA VAL A 36 -21.68 0.85 -9.51
C VAL A 36 -21.22 0.00 -8.33
N ARG A 37 -21.72 0.30 -7.13
CA ARG A 37 -21.53 -0.51 -5.93
C ARG A 37 -22.51 -1.67 -5.96
N GLU A 38 -22.10 -2.81 -6.57
CA GLU A 38 -23.02 -3.89 -6.92
C GLU A 38 -23.25 -4.84 -5.75
N MET A 39 -22.20 -5.44 -5.17
CA MET A 39 -22.33 -6.47 -4.15
C MET A 39 -21.23 -6.37 -3.08
N VAL A 40 -21.61 -6.66 -1.83
CA VAL A 40 -20.69 -6.86 -0.70
C VAL A 40 -20.71 -8.32 -0.25
N ALA A 41 -19.54 -8.88 0.05
CA ALA A 41 -19.41 -10.18 0.70
C ALA A 41 -18.75 -10.04 2.08
N GLU A 42 -19.31 -10.75 3.06
CA GLU A 42 -18.82 -10.85 4.43
C GLU A 42 -18.95 -12.27 4.96
N VAL A 43 -18.37 -12.51 6.16
CA VAL A 43 -18.32 -13.84 6.78
C VAL A 43 -19.71 -14.40 7.16
N THR A 44 -20.71 -13.53 7.33
CA THR A 44 -22.10 -13.95 7.53
C THR A 44 -23.07 -13.10 6.66
N PRO A 45 -24.21 -13.66 6.25
CA PRO A 45 -25.22 -12.92 5.49
C PRO A 45 -25.75 -11.68 6.23
N GLU A 46 -25.90 -11.77 7.56
CA GLU A 46 -26.42 -10.68 8.40
C GLU A 46 -25.46 -9.50 8.41
N LEU A 47 -24.16 -9.76 8.61
CA LEU A 47 -23.12 -8.72 8.55
C LEU A 47 -23.03 -8.13 7.14
N ALA A 48 -23.10 -8.97 6.10
CA ALA A 48 -23.09 -8.52 4.72
C ALA A 48 -24.28 -7.60 4.40
N ALA A 49 -25.49 -7.92 4.89
CA ALA A 49 -26.67 -7.08 4.74
C ALA A 49 -26.52 -5.71 5.42
N GLU A 50 -26.05 -5.70 6.68
CA GLU A 50 -25.76 -4.47 7.42
C GLU A 50 -24.77 -3.58 6.66
N ARG A 51 -23.66 -4.17 6.17
CA ARG A 51 -22.60 -3.46 5.46
C ARG A 51 -23.03 -2.97 4.09
N ALA A 52 -23.84 -3.75 3.36
CA ALA A 52 -24.40 -3.32 2.08
C ALA A 52 -25.25 -2.06 2.26
N GLN A 53 -26.13 -2.05 3.26
CA GLN A 53 -26.94 -0.87 3.59
C GLN A 53 -26.05 0.33 3.98
N ALA A 54 -25.09 0.13 4.88
CA ALA A 54 -24.22 1.20 5.38
C ALA A 54 -23.32 1.80 4.29
N PHE A 55 -22.84 0.97 3.35
CA PHE A 55 -21.90 1.37 2.30
C PHE A 55 -22.59 1.67 0.96
N GLY A 56 -23.90 1.47 0.88
CA GLY A 56 -24.72 1.76 -0.31
C GLY A 56 -24.47 0.80 -1.46
N PHE A 57 -24.21 -0.48 -1.18
CA PHE A 57 -24.18 -1.55 -2.17
C PHE A 57 -25.60 -2.09 -2.40
N SER A 58 -25.88 -2.46 -3.65
CA SER A 58 -27.23 -2.92 -4.06
C SER A 58 -27.58 -4.32 -3.56
N ARG A 59 -26.56 -5.18 -3.41
CA ARG A 59 -26.69 -6.60 -3.08
C ARG A 59 -25.65 -7.01 -2.04
N TYR A 60 -25.87 -8.17 -1.43
CA TYR A 60 -24.97 -8.74 -0.43
C TYR A 60 -24.97 -10.27 -0.45
N THR A 61 -23.93 -10.87 0.10
CA THR A 61 -23.81 -12.32 0.28
C THR A 61 -22.91 -12.66 1.47
N GLY A 62 -23.19 -13.82 2.12
CA GLY A 62 -22.29 -14.43 3.11
C GLY A 62 -21.24 -15.35 2.49
N ASP A 63 -21.16 -15.42 1.17
CA ASP A 63 -20.23 -16.27 0.43
C ASP A 63 -19.50 -15.47 -0.65
N TRP A 64 -18.23 -15.23 -0.44
CA TRP A 64 -17.40 -14.48 -1.40
C TRP A 64 -17.26 -15.20 -2.76
N ARG A 65 -17.41 -16.53 -2.81
CA ARG A 65 -17.37 -17.29 -4.07
C ARG A 65 -18.59 -17.00 -4.93
N ALA A 66 -19.75 -16.82 -4.29
CA ALA A 66 -20.97 -16.40 -4.99
C ALA A 66 -20.81 -15.00 -5.60
N LEU A 67 -20.14 -14.07 -4.90
CA LEU A 67 -19.82 -12.74 -5.44
C LEU A 67 -18.88 -12.85 -6.66
N VAL A 68 -17.81 -13.61 -6.55
CA VAL A 68 -16.81 -13.77 -7.63
C VAL A 68 -17.43 -14.41 -8.88
N ALA A 69 -18.31 -15.39 -8.71
CA ALA A 69 -18.99 -16.07 -9.82
C ALA A 69 -20.11 -15.25 -10.47
N ASP A 70 -20.55 -14.16 -9.84
CA ASP A 70 -21.69 -13.37 -10.32
C ASP A 70 -21.35 -12.63 -11.63
N PRO A 71 -22.12 -12.85 -12.70
CA PRO A 71 -21.86 -12.21 -14.00
C PRO A 71 -22.06 -10.69 -14.00
N ALA A 72 -22.77 -10.15 -13.00
CA ALA A 72 -22.97 -8.71 -12.87
C ALA A 72 -21.75 -7.98 -12.26
N ILE A 73 -20.73 -8.69 -11.78
CA ILE A 73 -19.52 -8.09 -11.22
C ILE A 73 -18.45 -7.95 -12.31
N ASP A 74 -17.88 -6.77 -12.45
CA ASP A 74 -16.76 -6.50 -13.36
C ASP A 74 -15.42 -6.54 -12.60
N VAL A 75 -15.40 -6.05 -11.35
CA VAL A 75 -14.22 -5.93 -10.49
C VAL A 75 -14.48 -6.58 -9.15
N VAL A 76 -13.55 -7.42 -8.72
CA VAL A 76 -13.50 -7.94 -7.35
C VAL A 76 -12.47 -7.15 -6.57
N ASP A 77 -12.93 -6.48 -5.52
CA ASP A 77 -12.12 -5.71 -4.58
C ASP A 77 -11.91 -6.53 -3.30
N ILE A 78 -10.65 -6.85 -2.99
CA ILE A 78 -10.26 -7.78 -1.92
C ILE A 78 -9.65 -6.99 -0.76
N CYS A 79 -10.41 -6.89 0.33
CA CYS A 79 -10.05 -6.23 1.59
C CYS A 79 -10.08 -7.22 2.78
N SER A 80 -9.82 -8.48 2.51
CA SER A 80 -9.76 -9.59 3.47
C SER A 80 -8.41 -9.64 4.20
N PRO A 81 -8.24 -10.53 5.22
CA PRO A 81 -6.92 -10.86 5.76
C PRO A 81 -5.97 -11.43 4.70
N ASN A 82 -4.66 -11.17 4.85
CA ASN A 82 -3.62 -11.42 3.84
C ASN A 82 -3.63 -12.83 3.25
N HIS A 83 -3.81 -13.87 4.09
CA HIS A 83 -3.77 -15.28 3.66
C HIS A 83 -4.88 -15.65 2.65
N LEU A 84 -5.92 -14.84 2.54
CA LEU A 84 -7.03 -15.05 1.61
C LEU A 84 -6.85 -14.36 0.27
N HIS A 85 -5.91 -13.40 0.15
CA HIS A 85 -5.74 -12.59 -1.05
C HIS A 85 -5.49 -13.46 -2.29
N LYS A 86 -4.56 -14.42 -2.21
CA LYS A 86 -4.21 -15.31 -3.34
C LYS A 86 -5.40 -16.12 -3.82
N GLU A 87 -6.09 -16.82 -2.90
CA GLU A 87 -7.23 -17.67 -3.27
C GLU A 87 -8.34 -16.86 -3.94
N MET A 88 -8.71 -15.73 -3.31
CA MET A 88 -9.77 -14.85 -3.81
C MET A 88 -9.41 -14.23 -5.16
N ALA A 89 -8.17 -13.77 -5.33
CA ALA A 89 -7.72 -13.17 -6.58
C ALA A 89 -7.66 -14.19 -7.71
N LEU A 90 -7.10 -15.39 -7.48
CA LEU A 90 -7.03 -16.44 -8.50
C LEU A 90 -8.43 -16.90 -8.92
N GLU A 91 -9.37 -17.02 -7.99
CA GLU A 91 -10.75 -17.36 -8.31
C GLU A 91 -11.45 -16.25 -9.11
N ALA A 92 -11.24 -14.96 -8.74
CA ALA A 92 -11.74 -13.83 -9.50
C ALA A 92 -11.18 -13.80 -10.93
N ILE A 93 -9.88 -14.02 -11.09
CA ILE A 93 -9.21 -14.09 -12.40
C ILE A 93 -9.77 -15.25 -13.24
N ARG A 94 -10.01 -16.42 -12.64
CA ARG A 94 -10.63 -17.58 -13.31
C ARG A 94 -12.01 -17.27 -13.87
N HIS A 95 -12.77 -16.41 -13.20
CA HIS A 95 -14.07 -15.90 -13.65
C HIS A 95 -13.98 -14.68 -14.59
N GLY A 96 -12.75 -14.31 -15.03
CA GLY A 96 -12.53 -13.20 -15.96
C GLY A 96 -12.75 -11.82 -15.33
N LYS A 97 -12.72 -11.71 -13.98
CA LYS A 97 -12.91 -10.45 -13.29
C LYS A 97 -11.61 -9.66 -13.22
N HIS A 98 -11.69 -8.34 -13.32
CA HIS A 98 -10.61 -7.45 -12.90
C HIS A 98 -10.46 -7.52 -11.39
N VAL A 99 -9.24 -7.31 -10.87
CA VAL A 99 -8.98 -7.44 -9.42
C VAL A 99 -8.32 -6.19 -8.86
N TYR A 100 -8.91 -5.65 -7.80
CA TYR A 100 -8.28 -4.68 -6.92
C TYR A 100 -8.03 -5.38 -5.59
N SER A 101 -6.78 -5.55 -5.21
CA SER A 101 -6.40 -6.25 -3.97
C SER A 101 -5.66 -5.32 -3.03
N GLU A 102 -5.94 -5.43 -1.74
CA GLU A 102 -5.13 -4.76 -0.74
C GLU A 102 -3.72 -5.35 -0.65
N LYS A 103 -2.83 -4.57 -0.07
CA LYS A 103 -1.45 -4.95 0.23
C LYS A 103 -1.37 -5.70 1.59
N PRO A 104 -0.34 -6.55 1.80
CA PRO A 104 0.57 -7.08 0.78
C PRO A 104 -0.20 -7.93 -0.24
N LEU A 105 0.29 -8.00 -1.47
CA LEU A 105 -0.42 -8.71 -2.55
C LEU A 105 -0.67 -10.19 -2.19
N ALA A 106 0.31 -10.83 -1.57
CA ALA A 106 0.24 -12.20 -1.07
C ALA A 106 1.14 -12.37 0.16
N LEU A 107 1.16 -13.56 0.75
CA LEU A 107 2.00 -13.86 1.92
C LEU A 107 3.50 -13.92 1.59
N ASN A 108 3.85 -14.14 0.32
CA ASN A 108 5.23 -14.28 -0.17
C ASN A 108 5.32 -13.97 -1.68
N ALA A 109 6.56 -13.86 -2.20
CA ALA A 109 6.82 -13.54 -3.60
C ALA A 109 6.35 -14.63 -4.56
N HIS A 110 6.48 -15.90 -4.20
CA HIS A 110 6.04 -17.03 -5.03
C HIS A 110 4.53 -16.98 -5.28
N ASP A 111 3.73 -16.78 -4.23
CA ASP A 111 2.28 -16.66 -4.34
C ASP A 111 1.87 -15.42 -5.15
N ALA A 112 2.55 -14.28 -4.92
CA ALA A 112 2.34 -13.08 -5.70
C ALA A 112 2.65 -13.29 -7.19
N ARG A 113 3.70 -14.06 -7.52
CA ARG A 113 4.05 -14.41 -8.90
C ARG A 113 2.96 -15.23 -9.58
N GLU A 114 2.39 -16.22 -8.90
CA GLU A 114 1.27 -17.00 -9.44
C GLU A 114 0.07 -16.11 -9.79
N MET A 115 -0.24 -15.12 -8.94
CA MET A 115 -1.30 -14.15 -9.20
C MET A 115 -1.02 -13.28 -10.43
N VAL A 116 0.23 -12.79 -10.57
CA VAL A 116 0.68 -12.05 -11.76
C VAL A 116 0.50 -12.87 -13.03
N ASP A 117 1.00 -14.11 -13.03
CA ASP A 117 0.96 -14.96 -14.21
C ASP A 117 -0.48 -15.36 -14.58
N ALA A 118 -1.33 -15.60 -13.59
CA ALA A 118 -2.75 -15.84 -13.82
C ALA A 118 -3.45 -14.64 -14.46
N ALA A 119 -3.22 -13.42 -13.92
CA ALA A 119 -3.81 -12.20 -14.46
C ALA A 119 -3.35 -11.92 -15.90
N LYS A 120 -2.05 -12.10 -16.20
CA LYS A 120 -1.50 -11.97 -17.56
C LYS A 120 -2.14 -12.96 -18.53
N ARG A 121 -2.25 -14.24 -18.14
CA ARG A 121 -2.88 -15.27 -18.99
C ARG A 121 -4.37 -14.99 -19.28
N ALA A 122 -5.08 -14.47 -18.27
CA ALA A 122 -6.50 -14.15 -18.41
C ALA A 122 -6.76 -12.81 -19.11
N GLY A 123 -5.75 -11.95 -19.28
CA GLY A 123 -5.88 -10.62 -19.85
C GLY A 123 -6.71 -9.66 -18.97
N VAL A 124 -6.80 -9.93 -17.66
CA VAL A 124 -7.53 -9.06 -16.73
C VAL A 124 -6.64 -7.97 -16.17
N LYS A 125 -7.24 -6.84 -15.83
CA LYS A 125 -6.54 -5.72 -15.21
C LYS A 125 -6.48 -5.90 -13.71
N THR A 126 -5.39 -5.44 -13.10
CA THR A 126 -5.15 -5.56 -11.66
C THR A 126 -4.68 -4.24 -11.07
N LEU A 127 -5.01 -4.01 -9.80
CA LEU A 127 -4.54 -2.88 -9.00
C LEU A 127 -4.21 -3.37 -7.60
N VAL A 128 -3.16 -2.81 -6.98
CA VAL A 128 -2.78 -3.08 -5.57
C VAL A 128 -2.94 -1.81 -4.75
N GLY A 129 -3.43 -1.92 -3.53
CA GLY A 129 -3.77 -0.82 -2.62
C GLY A 129 -2.58 -0.05 -2.03
N PHE A 130 -1.64 0.40 -2.85
CA PHE A 130 -0.52 1.26 -2.43
C PHE A 130 -0.88 2.74 -2.52
N ASN A 131 -1.82 3.18 -1.68
CA ASN A 131 -2.41 4.52 -1.78
C ASN A 131 -1.46 5.69 -1.48
N TYR A 132 -0.38 5.50 -0.72
CA TYR A 132 0.46 6.65 -0.31
C TYR A 132 1.19 7.32 -1.47
N MET A 133 1.45 6.62 -2.56
CA MET A 133 1.98 7.23 -3.79
C MET A 133 0.98 8.15 -4.50
N LYS A 134 -0.33 8.05 -4.18
CA LYS A 134 -1.36 8.94 -4.72
C LYS A 134 -1.39 10.30 -4.02
N ASN A 135 -0.63 10.48 -2.93
CA ASN A 135 -0.49 11.77 -2.28
C ASN A 135 0.15 12.79 -3.26
N PRO A 136 -0.41 14.00 -3.40
CA PRO A 136 0.18 15.06 -4.22
C PRO A 136 1.65 15.36 -3.90
N THR A 137 2.07 15.23 -2.63
CA THR A 137 3.48 15.39 -2.23
C THR A 137 4.38 14.29 -2.78
N ALA A 138 3.91 13.04 -2.84
CA ALA A 138 4.67 11.94 -3.43
C ALA A 138 4.79 12.10 -4.95
N GLN A 139 3.74 12.56 -5.61
CA GLN A 139 3.75 12.87 -7.04
C GLN A 139 4.68 14.05 -7.35
N LEU A 140 4.64 15.11 -6.54
CA LEU A 140 5.58 16.25 -6.64
C LEU A 140 7.04 15.81 -6.43
N ALA A 141 7.30 14.95 -5.42
CA ALA A 141 8.64 14.40 -5.21
C ALA A 141 9.15 13.64 -6.44
N LYS A 142 8.29 12.80 -7.04
CA LYS A 142 8.60 12.08 -8.29
C LYS A 142 8.91 13.02 -9.45
N GLU A 143 8.13 14.10 -9.58
CA GLU A 143 8.33 15.12 -10.62
C GLU A 143 9.66 15.85 -10.44
N ILE A 144 9.99 16.29 -9.23
CA ILE A 144 11.27 16.96 -8.91
C ILE A 144 12.45 16.06 -9.24
N ILE A 145 12.38 14.76 -8.87
CA ILE A 145 13.42 13.77 -9.19
C ILE A 145 13.53 13.57 -10.71
N ALA A 146 12.42 13.38 -11.40
CA ALA A 146 12.39 13.13 -12.84
C ALA A 146 12.91 14.33 -13.66
N ARG A 147 12.73 15.56 -13.18
CA ARG A 147 13.27 16.79 -13.77
C ARG A 147 14.76 16.99 -13.45
N GLY A 148 15.35 16.15 -12.60
CA GLY A 148 16.75 16.27 -12.19
C GLY A 148 17.05 17.48 -11.30
N GLU A 149 16.05 18.05 -10.64
CA GLU A 149 16.22 19.24 -9.80
C GLU A 149 17.16 18.99 -8.61
N ILE A 150 17.14 17.76 -8.04
CA ILE A 150 18.08 17.34 -7.00
C ILE A 150 19.31 16.61 -7.55
N GLY A 151 19.48 16.54 -8.88
CA GLY A 151 20.55 15.79 -9.54
C GLY A 151 20.34 14.28 -9.50
N GLU A 152 21.41 13.49 -9.62
CA GLU A 152 21.37 12.04 -9.49
C GLU A 152 21.12 11.66 -8.05
N VAL A 153 20.18 10.73 -7.81
CA VAL A 153 19.90 10.21 -6.46
C VAL A 153 21.08 9.34 -6.00
N ILE A 154 21.62 9.65 -4.84
CA ILE A 154 22.77 8.94 -4.25
C ILE A 154 22.39 8.18 -2.98
N HIS A 155 21.37 8.64 -2.24
CA HIS A 155 20.97 8.01 -0.99
C HIS A 155 19.45 8.11 -0.77
N PHE A 156 18.88 7.03 -0.21
CA PHE A 156 17.51 6.93 0.27
C PHE A 156 17.51 6.50 1.75
N TYR A 157 16.86 7.26 2.61
CA TYR A 157 16.53 6.82 3.97
C TYR A 157 15.02 6.83 4.11
N GLY A 158 14.42 5.67 4.40
CA GLY A 158 12.97 5.53 4.52
C GLY A 158 12.55 4.78 5.76
N THR A 159 11.48 5.23 6.38
CA THR A 159 10.89 4.57 7.54
C THR A 159 9.39 4.38 7.37
N HIS A 160 8.84 3.34 8.02
CA HIS A 160 7.42 3.24 8.29
C HIS A 160 7.24 2.70 9.70
N ASN A 161 7.08 3.60 10.65
CA ASN A 161 7.05 3.33 12.07
C ASN A 161 5.71 3.73 12.68
N GLU A 162 5.10 2.80 13.43
CA GLU A 162 3.85 3.00 14.16
C GLU A 162 3.93 2.40 15.57
N ASP A 163 3.01 2.77 16.45
CA ASP A 163 2.97 2.29 17.84
C ASP A 163 1.73 1.45 18.17
N TYR A 164 0.96 1.01 17.18
CA TYR A 164 -0.31 0.32 17.41
C TYR A 164 -0.17 -1.02 18.15
N MET A 165 1.03 -1.59 18.18
CA MET A 165 1.37 -2.80 18.95
C MET A 165 2.41 -2.54 20.06
N ALA A 166 2.66 -1.29 20.43
CA ALA A 166 3.68 -0.93 21.43
C ALA A 166 3.32 -1.40 22.86
N ASP A 167 2.04 -1.45 23.19
CA ASP A 167 1.60 -2.01 24.50
C ASP A 167 1.72 -3.54 24.49
N PRO A 168 2.60 -4.13 25.32
CA PRO A 168 2.76 -5.59 25.38
C PRO A 168 1.53 -6.31 25.93
N LEU A 169 0.62 -5.60 26.60
CA LEU A 169 -0.62 -6.15 27.15
C LEU A 169 -1.79 -6.09 26.15
N SER A 170 -1.57 -5.52 24.97
CA SER A 170 -2.55 -5.60 23.87
C SER A 170 -2.77 -7.07 23.47
N PRO A 171 -4.04 -7.51 23.27
CA PRO A 171 -4.33 -8.87 22.87
C PRO A 171 -3.62 -9.26 21.58
N ILE A 172 -3.33 -10.58 21.47
CA ILE A 172 -2.76 -11.11 20.24
C ILE A 172 -3.72 -10.86 19.05
N HIS A 173 -3.13 -10.54 17.92
CA HIS A 173 -3.85 -10.23 16.68
C HIS A 173 -3.36 -11.14 15.55
N TRP A 174 -4.17 -11.34 14.50
CA TRP A 174 -3.83 -12.20 13.37
C TRP A 174 -2.51 -11.83 12.68
N HIS A 175 -2.08 -10.56 12.75
CA HIS A 175 -0.77 -10.10 12.26
C HIS A 175 0.42 -10.70 13.02
N CYS A 176 0.19 -11.36 14.16
CA CYS A 176 1.25 -11.99 14.94
C CYS A 176 1.60 -13.40 14.46
N PHE A 177 0.82 -13.97 13.53
CA PHE A 177 0.98 -15.34 13.07
C PHE A 177 1.45 -15.38 11.61
N LYS A 178 2.44 -16.24 11.31
CA LYS A 178 2.97 -16.41 9.95
C LYS A 178 1.93 -16.96 8.98
N GLU A 179 1.09 -17.87 9.46
CA GLU A 179 0.05 -18.49 8.64
C GLU A 179 -0.95 -17.46 8.08
N THR A 180 -1.29 -16.45 8.85
CA THR A 180 -2.32 -15.46 8.48
C THR A 180 -1.78 -14.18 7.88
N ALA A 181 -0.59 -13.75 8.29
CA ALA A 181 -0.01 -12.48 7.88
C ALA A 181 1.22 -12.63 6.96
N GLY A 182 1.89 -13.79 6.96
CA GLY A 182 3.17 -14.00 6.29
C GLY A 182 4.32 -13.40 7.08
N LEU A 183 4.53 -12.11 6.96
CA LEU A 183 5.50 -11.30 7.69
C LEU A 183 4.78 -10.35 8.66
N GLY A 184 5.49 -9.84 9.67
CA GLY A 184 4.98 -8.89 10.64
C GLY A 184 5.03 -7.43 10.17
N ALA A 185 5.80 -6.61 10.88
CA ALA A 185 5.99 -5.20 10.49
C ALA A 185 6.61 -5.06 9.09
N LEU A 186 7.46 -6.01 8.68
CA LEU A 186 8.04 -6.04 7.34
C LEU A 186 6.95 -6.20 6.27
N GLY A 187 5.98 -7.10 6.46
CA GLY A 187 4.88 -7.31 5.51
C GLY A 187 3.83 -6.20 5.55
N ASP A 188 3.46 -5.75 6.74
CA ASP A 188 2.39 -4.77 6.92
C ASP A 188 2.83 -3.33 6.60
N LEU A 189 3.94 -2.89 7.21
CA LEU A 189 4.40 -1.51 7.13
C LEU A 189 5.48 -1.32 6.05
N ALA A 190 6.51 -2.20 6.00
CA ALA A 190 7.59 -2.01 5.04
C ALA A 190 7.12 -2.18 3.59
N ALA A 191 6.05 -2.91 3.30
CA ALA A 191 5.49 -2.96 1.95
C ALA A 191 5.23 -1.57 1.35
N HIS A 192 4.75 -0.63 2.14
CA HIS A 192 4.52 0.74 1.70
C HIS A 192 5.79 1.53 1.46
N ILE A 193 6.78 1.45 2.38
CA ILE A 193 8.02 2.22 2.20
C ILE A 193 8.91 1.62 1.12
N VAL A 194 8.89 0.30 0.91
CA VAL A 194 9.55 -0.37 -0.22
C VAL A 194 8.91 0.07 -1.54
N ASN A 195 7.58 0.05 -1.63
CA ASN A 195 6.87 0.55 -2.80
C ASN A 195 7.21 2.03 -3.07
N MET A 196 7.22 2.88 -2.04
CA MET A 196 7.59 4.30 -2.17
C MET A 196 9.04 4.47 -2.61
N ALA A 197 9.98 3.69 -2.08
CA ALA A 197 11.38 3.70 -2.48
C ALA A 197 11.55 3.32 -3.96
N GLN A 198 10.89 2.24 -4.41
CA GLN A 198 10.91 1.82 -5.80
C GLN A 198 10.21 2.84 -6.73
N TYR A 199 9.12 3.44 -6.29
CA TYR A 199 8.43 4.50 -7.02
C TYR A 199 9.32 5.72 -7.24
N LEU A 200 10.00 6.20 -6.23
CA LEU A 200 10.77 7.44 -6.27
C LEU A 200 12.19 7.26 -6.85
N VAL A 201 12.88 6.19 -6.46
CA VAL A 201 14.31 6.00 -6.78
C VAL A 201 14.52 4.95 -7.88
N GLY A 202 13.74 3.86 -7.87
CA GLY A 202 13.88 2.75 -8.81
C GLY A 202 13.97 1.40 -8.11
N ASN A 203 14.13 0.34 -8.87
CA ASN A 203 14.14 -1.03 -8.34
C ASN A 203 15.27 -1.23 -7.32
N ILE A 204 14.95 -1.90 -6.22
CA ILE A 204 15.93 -2.39 -5.23
C ILE A 204 16.48 -3.72 -5.78
N GLU A 205 17.81 -3.83 -5.88
CA GLU A 205 18.50 -5.02 -6.42
C GLU A 205 19.15 -5.88 -5.34
N GLU A 206 19.71 -5.27 -4.29
CA GLU A 206 20.37 -6.01 -3.22
C GLU A 206 19.91 -5.50 -1.86
N VAL A 207 19.82 -6.42 -0.90
CA VAL A 207 19.39 -6.13 0.47
C VAL A 207 20.25 -6.86 1.50
N CYS A 208 20.43 -6.23 2.67
CA CYS A 208 20.93 -6.88 3.87
C CYS A 208 20.02 -6.50 5.03
N GLY A 209 19.33 -7.49 5.61
CA GLY A 209 18.25 -7.30 6.57
C GLY A 209 18.54 -7.79 7.97
N ASP A 210 17.90 -7.18 8.96
CA ASP A 210 17.83 -7.62 10.35
C ASP A 210 16.42 -7.46 10.89
N LEU A 211 15.87 -8.52 11.52
CA LEU A 211 14.51 -8.60 12.01
C LEU A 211 14.48 -8.95 13.49
N LYS A 212 13.50 -8.40 14.22
CA LYS A 212 13.35 -8.71 15.66
C LYS A 212 11.90 -8.79 16.11
N ILE A 213 11.58 -9.85 16.86
CA ILE A 213 10.39 -9.91 17.71
C ILE A 213 10.75 -9.21 19.03
N VAL A 214 10.09 -8.09 19.32
CA VAL A 214 10.33 -7.28 20.53
C VAL A 214 9.43 -7.73 21.66
N VAL A 215 8.17 -8.08 21.36
CA VAL A 215 7.17 -8.58 22.30
C VAL A 215 6.90 -10.05 21.98
N PRO A 216 7.58 -11.01 22.64
CA PRO A 216 7.56 -12.42 22.25
C PRO A 216 6.25 -13.13 22.54
N GLU A 217 5.43 -12.60 23.45
CA GLU A 217 4.15 -13.18 23.85
C GLU A 217 3.13 -12.08 24.10
N ARG A 218 1.86 -12.36 23.83
CA ARG A 218 0.74 -11.43 24.07
C ARG A 218 -0.44 -12.15 24.70
N PRO A 219 -1.28 -11.45 25.51
CA PRO A 219 -2.50 -12.03 26.06
C PRO A 219 -3.43 -12.54 24.94
N ALA A 220 -4.04 -13.71 25.14
CA ALA A 220 -5.04 -14.28 24.21
C ALA A 220 -6.23 -13.36 23.98
N LYS A 221 -6.62 -12.60 25.02
CA LYS A 221 -7.67 -11.55 24.98
C LYS A 221 -7.39 -10.53 26.08
N ALA A 222 -8.03 -9.37 26.00
CA ALA A 222 -7.87 -8.31 26.97
C ALA A 222 -8.10 -8.82 28.41
N GLY A 223 -7.13 -8.59 29.30
CA GLY A 223 -7.16 -9.03 30.70
C GLY A 223 -6.95 -10.53 30.95
N SER A 224 -6.60 -11.32 29.92
CA SER A 224 -6.25 -12.73 30.08
C SER A 224 -4.86 -12.90 30.68
N SER A 225 -4.69 -13.93 31.53
CA SER A 225 -3.38 -14.42 31.98
C SER A 225 -2.79 -15.46 31.03
N GLU A 226 -3.57 -15.94 30.06
CA GLU A 226 -3.09 -16.83 28.99
C GLU A 226 -2.29 -16.02 27.99
N MET A 227 -1.02 -16.38 27.81
CA MET A 227 -0.10 -15.74 26.88
C MET A 227 0.09 -16.64 25.66
N ILE A 228 0.11 -16.03 24.48
CA ILE A 228 0.29 -16.70 23.19
C ILE A 228 1.55 -16.15 22.53
N ALA A 229 2.39 -17.03 22.00
CA ALA A 229 3.63 -16.68 21.33
C ALA A 229 3.37 -15.86 20.06
N VAL A 230 4.19 -14.83 19.85
CA VAL A 230 4.24 -14.02 18.62
C VAL A 230 5.25 -14.65 17.68
N GLU A 231 4.85 -14.91 16.45
CA GLU A 231 5.70 -15.58 15.44
C GLU A 231 6.36 -14.59 14.47
N ASN A 232 5.75 -13.41 14.29
CA ASN A 232 6.18 -12.41 13.33
C ASN A 232 6.95 -11.27 14.00
N GLU A 233 7.89 -10.70 13.26
CA GLU A 233 8.74 -9.60 13.70
C GLU A 233 7.93 -8.30 13.95
N ASP A 234 8.35 -7.58 14.99
CA ASP A 234 7.83 -6.26 15.33
C ASP A 234 8.66 -5.14 14.70
N GLN A 235 9.90 -5.43 14.34
CA GLN A 235 10.85 -4.50 13.74
C GLN A 235 11.63 -5.18 12.62
N ALA A 236 11.94 -4.40 11.58
CA ALA A 236 12.90 -4.78 10.54
C ALA A 236 13.73 -3.58 10.10
N HIS A 237 15.00 -3.82 9.85
CA HIS A 237 15.96 -2.88 9.31
C HIS A 237 16.60 -3.51 8.08
N ALA A 238 16.81 -2.74 7.02
CA ALA A 238 17.49 -3.22 5.83
C ALA A 238 18.39 -2.14 5.23
N MET A 239 19.64 -2.50 4.91
CA MET A 239 20.43 -1.76 3.94
C MET A 239 20.02 -2.23 2.54
N VAL A 240 19.91 -1.30 1.59
CA VAL A 240 19.48 -1.59 0.22
C VAL A 240 20.39 -0.95 -0.81
N ARG A 241 20.49 -1.57 -2.00
CA ARG A 241 21.13 -0.99 -3.18
C ARG A 241 20.13 -0.97 -4.33
N PHE A 242 20.05 0.17 -4.99
CA PHE A 242 19.14 0.37 -6.12
C PHE A 242 19.85 0.11 -7.45
N ALA A 243 19.10 -0.31 -8.46
CA ALA A 243 19.59 -0.54 -9.82
C ALA A 243 20.35 0.66 -10.41
N GLY A 244 19.95 1.87 -10.05
CA GLY A 244 20.61 3.11 -10.47
C GLY A 244 21.91 3.47 -9.72
N GLY A 245 22.39 2.60 -8.80
CA GLY A 245 23.61 2.81 -8.03
C GLY A 245 23.42 3.56 -6.70
N ALA A 246 22.26 4.12 -6.44
CA ALA A 246 21.94 4.71 -5.14
C ALA A 246 21.96 3.63 -4.04
N GLN A 247 22.31 4.04 -2.82
CA GLN A 247 22.26 3.20 -1.62
C GLN A 247 21.17 3.72 -0.67
N GLY A 248 20.72 2.87 0.26
CA GLY A 248 19.71 3.33 1.21
C GLY A 248 19.57 2.45 2.44
N VAL A 249 18.72 2.94 3.32
CA VAL A 249 18.27 2.23 4.52
C VAL A 249 16.75 2.28 4.59
N ILE A 250 16.16 1.16 4.90
CA ILE A 250 14.72 1.04 5.20
C ILE A 250 14.57 0.53 6.62
N GLU A 251 13.70 1.18 7.37
CA GLU A 251 13.38 0.83 8.76
C GLU A 251 11.87 0.72 8.92
N THR A 252 11.42 -0.29 9.65
CA THR A 252 10.02 -0.44 10.02
C THR A 252 9.84 -0.97 11.43
N SER A 253 8.83 -0.46 12.14
CA SER A 253 8.48 -0.92 13.48
C SER A 253 6.99 -0.70 13.75
N ARG A 254 6.31 -1.72 14.30
CA ARG A 254 4.93 -1.61 14.79
C ARG A 254 4.84 -1.34 16.30
N VAL A 255 6.02 -1.15 16.94
CA VAL A 255 6.17 -0.88 18.39
C VAL A 255 6.93 0.41 18.66
N ALA A 256 7.01 1.31 17.69
CA ALA A 256 7.73 2.58 17.77
C ALA A 256 6.91 3.62 18.56
N CYS A 257 7.00 3.60 19.89
CA CYS A 257 6.23 4.47 20.78
C CYS A 257 6.24 5.94 20.33
N GLY A 258 5.04 6.52 20.19
CA GLY A 258 4.83 7.92 19.80
C GLY A 258 4.69 8.16 18.31
N ARG A 259 4.98 7.18 17.43
CA ARG A 259 4.72 7.27 15.99
C ARG A 259 3.30 6.76 15.68
N LYS A 260 2.53 7.57 14.94
CA LYS A 260 1.14 7.20 14.58
C LYS A 260 1.03 6.74 13.12
N MET A 261 1.69 7.43 12.23
CA MET A 261 1.78 7.12 10.81
C MET A 261 3.14 7.60 10.29
N GLY A 262 4.19 7.01 10.83
CA GLY A 262 5.57 7.44 10.61
C GLY A 262 6.17 6.92 9.29
N LEU A 263 5.37 6.86 8.20
CA LEU A 263 5.94 6.70 6.86
C LEU A 263 6.64 8.00 6.49
N SER A 264 7.97 7.93 6.38
CA SER A 264 8.77 9.09 6.04
C SER A 264 9.97 8.70 5.19
N TYR A 265 10.49 9.65 4.42
CA TYR A 265 11.71 9.44 3.64
C TYR A 265 12.54 10.73 3.52
N VAL A 266 13.85 10.53 3.38
CA VAL A 266 14.81 11.54 2.93
C VAL A 266 15.52 10.98 1.70
N ILE A 267 15.47 11.72 0.59
CA ILE A 267 16.16 11.39 -0.66
C ILE A 267 17.21 12.43 -0.90
N THR A 268 18.46 12.01 -0.98
CA THR A 268 19.60 12.90 -1.26
C THR A 268 20.09 12.66 -2.67
N GLY A 269 20.18 13.72 -3.43
CA GLY A 269 20.80 13.75 -4.74
C GLY A 269 22.06 14.60 -4.76
N THR A 270 22.73 14.64 -5.91
CA THR A 270 24.00 15.38 -6.09
C THR A 270 23.83 16.90 -6.07
N LYS A 271 22.61 17.41 -6.24
CA LYS A 271 22.30 18.86 -6.30
C LYS A 271 21.26 19.30 -5.27
N GLY A 272 20.67 18.38 -4.51
CA GLY A 272 19.63 18.74 -3.55
C GLY A 272 19.11 17.53 -2.78
N ALA A 273 18.09 17.78 -1.96
CA ALA A 273 17.45 16.73 -1.16
C ALA A 273 15.94 16.98 -1.00
N ILE A 274 15.20 15.91 -0.83
CA ILE A 274 13.76 15.91 -0.53
C ILE A 274 13.58 15.23 0.82
N SER A 275 12.68 15.77 1.67
CA SER A 275 12.25 15.12 2.91
C SER A 275 10.73 15.18 3.04
N PHE A 276 10.13 14.08 3.47
CA PHE A 276 8.70 13.90 3.63
C PHE A 276 8.37 13.11 4.89
N THR A 277 7.21 13.39 5.47
CA THR A 277 6.58 12.55 6.50
C THR A 277 5.07 12.54 6.33
N GLN A 278 4.47 11.36 6.37
CA GLN A 278 3.02 11.16 6.24
C GLN A 278 2.25 11.78 7.41
N GLU A 279 2.85 11.93 8.59
CA GLU A 279 2.25 12.64 9.72
C GLU A 279 1.98 14.14 9.40
N ARG A 280 2.62 14.68 8.34
CA ARG A 280 2.42 16.02 7.76
C ARG A 280 2.27 15.93 6.25
N MET A 281 1.35 15.13 5.80
CA MET A 281 1.20 14.65 4.43
C MET A 281 0.99 15.73 3.36
N ALA A 282 0.63 16.95 3.76
CA ALA A 282 0.47 18.09 2.85
C ALA A 282 1.76 18.92 2.66
N GLU A 283 2.87 18.52 3.29
CA GLU A 283 4.14 19.23 3.27
C GLU A 283 5.24 18.39 2.62
N LEU A 284 5.95 18.95 1.64
CA LEU A 284 7.19 18.40 1.10
C LEU A 284 8.32 19.37 1.42
N LYS A 285 9.44 18.87 1.95
CA LYS A 285 10.63 19.69 2.18
C LYS A 285 11.61 19.50 1.02
N LEU A 286 12.11 20.60 0.47
CA LEU A 286 13.07 20.63 -0.63
C LEU A 286 14.29 21.47 -0.23
N TYR A 287 15.47 20.93 -0.43
CA TYR A 287 16.76 21.63 -0.36
C TYR A 287 17.39 21.63 -1.75
N LEU A 288 17.91 22.77 -2.20
CA LEU A 288 18.70 22.90 -3.43
C LEU A 288 20.07 23.48 -3.12
N HIS A 289 21.09 22.87 -3.70
CA HIS A 289 22.48 23.29 -3.50
C HIS A 289 22.79 24.68 -4.13
N ASP A 290 22.10 25.01 -5.21
CA ASP A 290 22.30 26.27 -5.94
C ASP A 290 21.63 27.49 -5.28
N ASP A 291 20.90 27.29 -4.17
CA ASP A 291 20.39 28.40 -3.38
C ASP A 291 21.55 29.20 -2.76
N PRO A 292 21.44 30.54 -2.61
CA PRO A 292 22.49 31.36 -1.97
C PRO A 292 22.85 30.82 -0.59
N VAL A 293 24.15 30.72 -0.27
CA VAL A 293 24.67 30.05 0.94
C VAL A 293 24.00 30.52 2.22
N ASN A 294 23.68 31.82 2.33
CA ASN A 294 23.02 32.41 3.49
C ASN A 294 21.50 32.13 3.55
N ARG A 295 20.95 31.39 2.57
CA ARG A 295 19.54 30.99 2.50
C ARG A 295 19.40 29.48 2.24
N GLN A 296 20.51 28.73 2.22
CA GLN A 296 20.45 27.28 2.10
C GLN A 296 19.79 26.66 3.34
N GLY A 297 18.88 25.71 3.06
CA GLY A 297 18.15 24.99 4.10
C GLY A 297 16.91 24.33 3.47
N PHE A 298 16.31 23.40 4.18
CA PHE A 298 15.03 22.84 3.72
C PHE A 298 13.94 23.92 3.75
N ARG A 299 13.34 24.16 2.57
CA ARG A 299 12.11 24.94 2.45
C ARG A 299 10.91 24.01 2.41
N THR A 300 9.80 24.39 3.03
CA THR A 300 8.56 23.63 3.00
C THR A 300 7.71 24.07 1.81
N LEU A 301 7.33 23.10 0.97
CA LEU A 301 6.38 23.24 -0.11
C LEU A 301 5.03 22.72 0.40
N LEU A 302 4.02 23.59 0.45
CA LEU A 302 2.65 23.20 0.78
C LEU A 302 1.93 22.81 -0.50
N VAL A 303 1.27 21.64 -0.51
CA VAL A 303 0.46 21.26 -1.66
C VAL A 303 -0.81 22.08 -1.75
N GLY A 304 -1.26 22.30 -2.99
CA GLY A 304 -2.44 23.10 -3.30
C GLY A 304 -2.94 22.79 -4.71
N PRO A 305 -3.87 23.60 -5.27
CA PRO A 305 -4.56 23.31 -6.53
C PRO A 305 -3.66 23.15 -7.76
N ALA A 306 -2.42 23.64 -7.73
CA ALA A 306 -1.45 23.45 -8.80
C ALA A 306 -0.79 22.06 -8.82
N HIS A 307 -0.98 21.27 -7.77
CA HIS A 307 -0.40 19.92 -7.65
C HIS A 307 -1.38 18.86 -8.16
N PRO A 308 -0.86 17.71 -8.62
CA PRO A 308 -1.69 16.62 -9.17
C PRO A 308 -2.82 16.22 -8.22
N ASP A 309 -4.01 16.02 -8.77
CA ASP A 309 -5.25 15.58 -8.10
C ASP A 309 -5.83 16.51 -7.02
N TYR A 310 -5.06 17.43 -6.46
CA TYR A 310 -5.50 18.27 -5.35
C TYR A 310 -6.72 19.13 -5.68
N ALA A 311 -6.72 19.78 -6.86
CA ALA A 311 -7.79 20.70 -7.27
C ALA A 311 -9.17 20.01 -7.39
N ALA A 312 -9.20 18.70 -7.62
CA ALA A 312 -10.46 17.94 -7.67
C ALA A 312 -11.15 17.87 -6.30
N PHE A 313 -10.38 17.87 -5.22
CA PHE A 313 -10.89 17.83 -3.85
C PHE A 313 -11.14 19.23 -3.28
N CYS A 314 -10.24 20.17 -3.55
CA CYS A 314 -10.31 21.51 -2.98
C CYS A 314 -9.64 22.55 -3.88
N MET A 315 -10.36 23.66 -4.14
CA MET A 315 -9.82 24.79 -4.90
C MET A 315 -8.98 25.76 -4.04
N GLY A 316 -9.01 25.62 -2.71
CA GLY A 316 -8.25 26.45 -1.77
C GLY A 316 -6.93 25.79 -1.38
N ALA A 317 -5.81 26.50 -1.52
CA ALA A 317 -4.52 26.03 -0.99
C ALA A 317 -4.53 25.90 0.52
N GLY A 318 -3.75 24.94 1.08
CA GLY A 318 -3.58 24.79 2.52
C GLY A 318 -4.66 23.99 3.26
N HIS A 319 -5.71 23.52 2.57
CA HIS A 319 -6.76 22.69 3.22
C HIS A 319 -6.31 21.22 3.34
N GLY A 320 -5.38 20.77 2.51
CA GLY A 320 -4.89 19.39 2.49
C GLY A 320 -5.90 18.40 1.92
N ILE A 321 -5.41 17.17 1.72
CA ILE A 321 -6.21 15.99 1.44
C ILE A 321 -5.78 14.88 2.40
N GLY A 322 -6.67 13.92 2.71
CA GLY A 322 -6.47 12.91 3.73
C GLY A 322 -6.24 11.50 3.16
N PHE A 323 -6.15 10.53 4.08
CA PHE A 323 -5.98 9.11 3.73
C PHE A 323 -7.10 8.59 2.81
N ASN A 324 -8.36 8.91 3.11
CA ASN A 324 -9.49 8.47 2.29
C ASN A 324 -9.50 9.11 0.89
N ASP A 325 -8.94 10.32 0.76
CA ASP A 325 -8.84 11.00 -0.52
C ASP A 325 -7.82 10.30 -1.43
N GLN A 326 -6.72 9.76 -0.86
CA GLN A 326 -5.77 8.94 -1.61
C GLN A 326 -6.43 7.66 -2.15
N LYS A 327 -7.27 6.99 -1.35
CA LYS A 327 -8.09 5.85 -1.82
C LYS A 327 -9.08 6.27 -2.89
N THR A 328 -9.62 7.50 -2.81
CA THR A 328 -10.52 8.03 -3.85
C THR A 328 -9.79 8.24 -5.19
N VAL A 329 -8.52 8.64 -5.16
CA VAL A 329 -7.66 8.69 -6.37
C VAL A 329 -7.43 7.30 -6.95
N GLU A 330 -7.16 6.28 -6.10
CA GLU A 330 -7.03 4.88 -6.56
C GLU A 330 -8.31 4.39 -7.25
N VAL A 331 -9.48 4.70 -6.69
CA VAL A 331 -10.78 4.34 -7.29
C VAL A 331 -11.00 5.05 -8.63
N ARG A 332 -10.60 6.32 -8.77
CA ARG A 332 -10.59 6.97 -10.08
C ARG A 332 -9.74 6.21 -11.08
N ASP A 333 -8.50 5.89 -10.71
CA ASP A 333 -7.58 5.17 -11.60
C ASP A 333 -8.11 3.78 -11.98
N LEU A 334 -8.75 3.08 -11.04
CA LEU A 334 -9.43 1.80 -11.28
C LEU A 334 -10.54 1.93 -12.31
N VAL A 335 -11.48 2.85 -12.08
CA VAL A 335 -12.66 3.02 -12.94
C VAL A 335 -12.25 3.51 -14.33
N ASP A 336 -11.36 4.48 -14.40
CA ASP A 336 -10.89 5.06 -15.65
C ASP A 336 -10.05 4.06 -16.47
N GLY A 337 -9.18 3.29 -15.81
CA GLY A 337 -8.37 2.24 -16.43
C GLY A 337 -9.23 1.13 -17.04
N ILE A 338 -10.27 0.70 -16.33
CA ILE A 338 -11.21 -0.32 -16.85
C ILE A 338 -12.11 0.24 -17.95
N ALA A 339 -12.63 1.45 -17.77
CA ALA A 339 -13.53 2.07 -18.75
C ALA A 339 -12.83 2.37 -20.08
N ALA A 340 -11.58 2.83 -20.01
CA ALA A 340 -10.76 3.18 -21.18
C ALA A 340 -9.95 2.02 -21.74
N ASP A 341 -10.02 0.84 -21.14
CA ASP A 341 -9.14 -0.31 -21.45
C ASP A 341 -7.65 0.03 -21.38
N ALA A 342 -7.26 0.90 -20.45
CA ALA A 342 -5.90 1.38 -20.26
C ALA A 342 -5.15 0.58 -19.17
N PRO A 343 -3.81 0.53 -19.19
CA PRO A 343 -3.02 0.00 -18.08
C PRO A 343 -3.33 0.73 -16.78
N MET A 344 -3.28 0.02 -15.66
CA MET A 344 -3.39 0.58 -14.31
C MET A 344 -2.10 0.34 -13.54
N TRP A 345 -1.79 1.22 -12.61
CA TRP A 345 -0.61 1.10 -11.77
C TRP A 345 -0.86 1.74 -10.39
N PRO A 346 -0.38 1.11 -9.29
CA PRO A 346 0.43 -0.12 -9.22
C PRO A 346 -0.41 -1.37 -9.47
N ASP A 347 0.08 -2.24 -10.33
CA ASP A 347 -0.56 -3.50 -10.67
C ASP A 347 0.00 -4.69 -9.86
N PHE A 348 -0.41 -5.92 -10.18
CA PHE A 348 0.11 -7.10 -9.50
C PHE A 348 1.61 -7.33 -9.76
N GLU A 349 2.16 -6.89 -10.89
CA GLU A 349 3.60 -6.93 -11.15
C GLU A 349 4.37 -6.07 -10.14
N GLU A 350 3.85 -4.87 -9.84
CA GLU A 350 4.43 -4.01 -8.81
C GLU A 350 4.29 -4.62 -7.42
N GLY A 351 3.12 -5.20 -7.10
CA GLY A 351 2.92 -5.95 -5.86
C GLY A 351 3.91 -7.09 -5.68
N TRP A 352 4.16 -7.85 -6.74
CA TRP A 352 5.16 -8.92 -6.75
C TRP A 352 6.59 -8.40 -6.54
N LYS A 353 6.98 -7.31 -7.19
CA LYS A 353 8.31 -6.70 -6.98
C LYS A 353 8.51 -6.29 -5.53
N VAL A 354 7.50 -5.71 -4.90
CA VAL A 354 7.54 -5.40 -3.47
C VAL A 354 7.70 -6.68 -2.65
N SER A 355 6.90 -7.72 -2.89
CA SER A 355 6.97 -8.99 -2.16
C SER A 355 8.36 -9.64 -2.26
N ARG A 356 9.02 -9.57 -3.43
CA ARG A 356 10.40 -10.06 -3.60
C ARG A 356 11.40 -9.36 -2.69
N VAL A 357 11.29 -8.04 -2.57
CA VAL A 357 12.17 -7.26 -1.68
C VAL A 357 11.94 -7.65 -0.22
N LEU A 358 10.67 -7.80 0.20
CA LEU A 358 10.34 -8.21 1.57
C LEU A 358 10.88 -9.61 1.88
N ASP A 359 10.68 -10.56 1.00
CA ASP A 359 11.20 -11.94 1.15
C ASP A 359 12.73 -11.97 1.15
N ALA A 360 13.37 -11.16 0.29
CA ALA A 360 14.82 -11.02 0.28
C ALA A 360 15.36 -10.49 1.61
N ILE A 361 14.71 -9.47 2.20
CA ILE A 361 15.08 -8.93 3.51
C ILE A 361 14.94 -10.01 4.60
N ALA A 362 13.82 -10.74 4.62
CA ALA A 362 13.59 -11.81 5.59
C ALA A 362 14.59 -12.97 5.43
N LEU A 363 14.92 -13.34 4.20
CA LEU A 363 15.92 -14.38 3.91
C LEU A 363 17.33 -13.91 4.27
N SER A 364 17.67 -12.66 3.95
CA SER A 364 18.97 -12.04 4.29
C SER A 364 19.23 -12.06 5.80
N HIS A 365 18.22 -11.74 6.62
CA HIS A 365 18.30 -11.86 8.08
C HIS A 365 18.64 -13.30 8.52
N ARG A 366 17.97 -14.31 7.95
CA ARG A 366 18.22 -15.72 8.29
C ARG A 366 19.62 -16.20 7.90
N GLU A 367 20.12 -15.72 6.75
CA GLU A 367 21.42 -16.12 6.21
C GLU A 367 22.57 -15.25 6.68
N GLY A 368 22.31 -14.09 7.28
CA GLY A 368 23.33 -13.16 7.77
C GLY A 368 24.20 -12.55 6.65
N ARG A 369 23.69 -12.37 5.44
CA ARG A 369 24.42 -11.87 4.27
C ARG A 369 23.57 -11.01 3.34
N TRP A 370 24.24 -10.26 2.46
CA TRP A 370 23.58 -9.61 1.34
C TRP A 370 22.97 -10.61 0.36
N LEU A 371 21.80 -10.28 -0.15
CA LEU A 371 21.09 -11.07 -1.16
C LEU A 371 20.71 -10.20 -2.35
N ASN A 372 20.75 -10.79 -3.55
CA ASN A 372 20.19 -10.17 -4.73
C ASN A 372 18.68 -10.47 -4.77
N VAL A 373 17.86 -9.42 -4.91
CA VAL A 373 16.41 -9.52 -4.99
C VAL A 373 15.97 -10.34 -6.21
N ASN A 374 16.78 -10.36 -7.28
CA ASN A 374 16.48 -11.13 -8.49
C ASN A 374 16.59 -12.64 -8.30
N ASP A 375 17.25 -13.11 -7.24
CA ASP A 375 17.33 -14.53 -6.90
C ASP A 375 16.08 -15.04 -6.15
N ILE A 376 15.19 -14.13 -5.72
CA ILE A 376 13.93 -14.48 -5.07
C ILE A 376 12.88 -14.79 -6.15
N VAL A 377 12.34 -15.99 -6.10
CA VAL A 377 11.37 -16.52 -7.09
C VAL A 377 9.97 -16.55 -6.50
#